data_dc0fa8ba352a96cda86dc7a4c72b183f
#
_entry.id   dc0fa8ba352a96cda86dc7a4c72b183f
#
_cell.length_a   1.000
_cell.length_b   1.000
_cell.length_c   1.000
_cell.angle_alpha   90.00
_cell.angle_beta   90.00
_cell.angle_gamma   90.00
#
_symmetry.space_group_name_H-M   'P 1'
#
loop_
_entity.id
_entity.type
_entity.pdbx_description
1 polymer ?
#
loop_
_entity_poly.entity_id
_entity_poly.type
_entity_poly.pdbx_seq_one_letter_code
_entity_poly.pdbx_strand_id
1 'polypeptide(L)'
;MFEILTTDQMYEADRRTIEGGVPGDVLMQNAGRVVFDEIIRHWSPRAVSVLCGPGNNGGDGFAIARLLREQGWSVRLGLMGDIADLKGDAALHAARWEGATERLSPALVVGADLVVDCIFGAGLARAISGELAELVTTINSSPCGVVSVDVPSGVDGNTGMVLGVAVKADLTVTFCRAKPGHYLLPGRLMCGELAIRDIGITDQTILEIAPSCWRNDPVLWRSGIHWPGLEGHKYHRGHLLAFGGASMTGATRLVARAARRSGVGLLTIVADASALPIYASDAPGNMTAPMSAFDALVNDCRHNAFVIGPGFGVGDDTRALVLRLLHLCRATVLDADALTSFAEDPSTLCFAVQGPTVLTPHEGEFARLFPDITGDKLCRARAAAKRCGATVLIKGADTVIAAPDGRAAISAADVPWLATAGSGDVLAGIIGGLMAQGMNSFDAACMGVWLHARSAADIGPGLIAEDIPEHLPAILRELWLASRKKA
;
A
#
# COMPACT_ATOMS: atom_id res chain seq x y z
N MET A 1 -7.31 -13.13 0.59
CA MET A 1 -7.96 -11.80 0.76
C MET A 1 -6.90 -10.69 0.61
N PHE A 2 -6.42 -10.46 -0.61
CA PHE A 2 -5.38 -9.44 -0.89
C PHE A 2 -5.91 -8.33 -1.79
N GLU A 3 -7.08 -8.57 -2.41
CA GLU A 3 -7.77 -7.60 -3.23
C GLU A 3 -8.24 -6.44 -2.35
N ILE A 4 -8.18 -5.23 -2.91
CA ILE A 4 -8.71 -4.00 -2.32
C ILE A 4 -9.85 -3.55 -3.23
N LEU A 5 -11.03 -3.38 -2.66
CA LEU A 5 -12.22 -2.94 -3.41
C LEU A 5 -12.53 -1.48 -3.10
N THR A 6 -12.89 -0.73 -4.13
CA THR A 6 -13.52 0.58 -3.90
C THR A 6 -14.89 0.38 -3.23
N THR A 7 -15.42 1.46 -2.65
CA THR A 7 -16.76 1.43 -2.05
C THR A 7 -17.82 0.98 -3.04
N ASP A 8 -17.76 1.47 -4.29
CA ASP A 8 -18.69 1.06 -5.36
C ASP A 8 -18.54 -0.41 -5.71
N GLN A 9 -17.30 -0.92 -5.78
CA GLN A 9 -17.05 -2.34 -6.02
C GLN A 9 -17.56 -3.21 -4.87
N MET A 10 -17.50 -2.73 -3.64
CA MET A 10 -18.03 -3.44 -2.48
C MET A 10 -19.57 -3.49 -2.52
N TYR A 11 -20.24 -2.36 -2.83
CA TYR A 11 -21.68 -2.33 -3.04
C TYR A 11 -22.13 -3.24 -4.17
N GLU A 12 -21.36 -3.33 -5.26
CA GLU A 12 -21.63 -4.25 -6.36
C GLU A 12 -21.47 -5.72 -5.91
N ALA A 13 -20.50 -6.03 -5.02
CA ALA A 13 -20.33 -7.35 -4.44
C ALA A 13 -21.54 -7.76 -3.59
N ASP A 14 -22.01 -6.84 -2.73
CA ASP A 14 -23.21 -7.05 -1.91
C ASP A 14 -24.43 -7.29 -2.82
N ARG A 15 -24.66 -6.42 -3.81
CA ARG A 15 -25.78 -6.52 -4.75
C ARG A 15 -25.80 -7.87 -5.47
N ARG A 16 -24.67 -8.30 -6.05
CA ARG A 16 -24.57 -9.60 -6.74
C ARG A 16 -24.82 -10.78 -5.82
N THR A 17 -24.35 -10.69 -4.58
CA THR A 17 -24.55 -11.74 -3.58
C THR A 17 -26.03 -11.86 -3.21
N ILE A 18 -26.72 -10.72 -3.05
CA ILE A 18 -28.16 -10.68 -2.79
C ILE A 18 -28.97 -11.24 -3.98
N GLU A 19 -28.65 -10.82 -5.20
CA GLU A 19 -29.26 -11.35 -6.43
C GLU A 19 -28.97 -12.84 -6.63
N GLY A 20 -27.83 -13.31 -6.13
CA GLY A 20 -27.43 -14.72 -6.10
C GLY A 20 -28.19 -15.57 -5.07
N GLY A 21 -29.09 -14.97 -4.28
CA GLY A 21 -29.99 -15.67 -3.38
C GLY A 21 -29.61 -15.63 -1.89
N VAL A 22 -28.61 -14.83 -1.49
CA VAL A 22 -28.32 -14.57 -0.07
C VAL A 22 -29.06 -13.29 0.36
N PRO A 23 -30.10 -13.37 1.22
CA PRO A 23 -30.85 -12.19 1.63
C PRO A 23 -29.98 -11.13 2.30
N GLY A 24 -30.27 -9.83 2.08
CA GLY A 24 -29.48 -8.73 2.65
C GLY A 24 -29.47 -8.72 4.18
N ASP A 25 -30.58 -9.08 4.83
CA ASP A 25 -30.67 -9.19 6.28
C ASP A 25 -29.78 -10.32 6.84
N VAL A 26 -29.50 -11.36 6.03
CA VAL A 26 -28.55 -12.42 6.38
C VAL A 26 -27.12 -11.92 6.30
N LEU A 27 -26.76 -11.14 5.25
CA LEU A 27 -25.43 -10.51 5.16
C LEU A 27 -25.19 -9.56 6.32
N MET A 28 -26.19 -8.73 6.68
CA MET A 28 -26.12 -7.81 7.83
C MET A 28 -26.01 -8.59 9.17
N GLN A 29 -26.74 -9.69 9.32
CA GLN A 29 -26.60 -10.56 10.50
C GLN A 29 -25.18 -11.15 10.59
N ASN A 30 -24.59 -11.58 9.46
CA ASN A 30 -23.24 -12.10 9.40
C ASN A 30 -22.22 -11.01 9.73
N ALA A 31 -22.40 -9.79 9.19
CA ALA A 31 -21.56 -8.62 9.51
C ALA A 31 -21.57 -8.33 11.02
N GLY A 32 -22.76 -8.21 11.61
CA GLY A 32 -22.89 -8.02 13.04
C GLY A 32 -22.25 -9.16 13.87
N ARG A 33 -22.37 -10.41 13.40
CA ARG A 33 -21.78 -11.58 14.04
C ARG A 33 -20.25 -11.55 14.05
N VAL A 34 -19.61 -11.27 12.92
CA VAL A 34 -18.15 -11.26 12.86
C VAL A 34 -17.54 -10.10 13.64
N VAL A 35 -18.24 -8.95 13.73
CA VAL A 35 -17.82 -7.85 14.61
C VAL A 35 -17.94 -8.25 16.07
N PHE A 36 -19.08 -8.85 16.45
CA PHE A 36 -19.28 -9.38 17.80
C PHE A 36 -18.18 -10.39 18.16
N ASP A 37 -17.85 -11.34 17.27
CA ASP A 37 -16.82 -12.36 17.50
C ASP A 37 -15.44 -11.73 17.70
N GLU A 38 -15.12 -10.62 17.00
CA GLU A 38 -13.90 -9.86 17.23
C GLU A 38 -13.93 -9.12 18.57
N ILE A 39 -15.06 -8.51 18.94
CA ILE A 39 -15.20 -7.83 20.24
C ILE A 39 -14.93 -8.78 21.38
N ILE A 40 -15.57 -9.96 21.41
CA ILE A 40 -15.39 -10.92 22.51
C ILE A 40 -14.01 -11.60 22.52
N ARG A 41 -13.27 -11.54 21.43
CA ARG A 41 -11.87 -11.99 21.37
C ARG A 41 -10.92 -11.02 22.09
N HIS A 42 -11.22 -9.71 22.03
CA HIS A 42 -10.35 -8.66 22.55
C HIS A 42 -10.79 -8.16 23.93
N TRP A 43 -12.09 -8.24 24.25
CA TRP A 43 -12.66 -7.69 25.48
C TRP A 43 -13.58 -8.68 26.17
N SER A 44 -13.56 -8.68 27.50
CA SER A 44 -14.55 -9.34 28.33
C SER A 44 -15.80 -8.47 28.52
N PRO A 45 -16.97 -9.04 28.97
CA PRO A 45 -18.19 -8.27 29.20
C PRO A 45 -18.00 -7.04 30.08
N ARG A 46 -18.51 -5.89 29.58
CA ARG A 46 -18.37 -4.55 30.19
C ARG A 46 -19.46 -3.62 29.71
N ALA A 47 -19.46 -2.37 30.20
CA ALA A 47 -20.35 -1.34 29.70
C ALA A 47 -19.96 -0.95 28.25
N VAL A 48 -20.88 -1.12 27.30
CA VAL A 48 -20.66 -0.82 25.89
C VAL A 48 -21.70 0.14 25.34
N SER A 49 -21.25 1.13 24.58
CA SER A 49 -22.11 2.04 23.82
C SER A 49 -21.99 1.76 22.33
N VAL A 50 -23.09 1.33 21.70
CA VAL A 50 -23.17 1.12 20.25
C VAL A 50 -23.80 2.34 19.62
N LEU A 51 -23.07 3.00 18.73
CA LEU A 51 -23.44 4.28 18.12
C LEU A 51 -23.83 4.06 16.65
N CYS A 52 -25.15 4.09 16.36
CA CYS A 52 -25.73 3.72 15.09
C CYS A 52 -26.04 4.95 14.23
N GLY A 53 -25.64 4.90 12.95
CA GLY A 53 -26.12 5.82 11.93
C GLY A 53 -27.43 5.38 11.29
N PRO A 54 -27.98 6.16 10.33
CA PRO A 54 -29.27 5.89 9.70
C PRO A 54 -29.23 4.86 8.55
N GLY A 55 -28.02 4.39 8.18
CA GLY A 55 -27.82 3.46 7.05
C GLY A 55 -27.50 2.03 7.48
N ASN A 56 -26.97 1.23 6.53
CA ASN A 56 -26.63 -0.18 6.75
C ASN A 56 -25.61 -0.38 7.88
N ASN A 57 -24.61 0.51 8.01
CA ASN A 57 -23.63 0.44 9.11
C ASN A 57 -24.31 0.56 10.49
N GLY A 58 -25.36 1.40 10.59
CA GLY A 58 -26.21 1.45 11.79
C GLY A 58 -26.99 0.16 11.98
N GLY A 59 -27.47 -0.46 10.89
CA GLY A 59 -28.13 -1.77 10.90
C GLY A 59 -27.23 -2.88 11.48
N ASP A 60 -25.95 -2.91 11.08
CA ASP A 60 -24.92 -3.79 11.67
C ASP A 60 -24.81 -3.54 13.19
N GLY A 61 -24.86 -2.25 13.60
CA GLY A 61 -24.83 -1.86 15.02
C GLY A 61 -25.98 -2.44 15.83
N PHE A 62 -27.21 -2.47 15.29
CA PHE A 62 -28.33 -3.13 15.96
C PHE A 62 -28.11 -4.65 16.12
N ALA A 63 -27.57 -5.31 15.08
CA ALA A 63 -27.23 -6.73 15.17
C ALA A 63 -26.15 -6.99 16.25
N ILE A 64 -25.10 -6.16 16.29
CA ILE A 64 -24.04 -6.24 17.28
C ILE A 64 -24.56 -6.01 18.70
N ALA A 65 -25.37 -4.96 18.91
CA ALA A 65 -25.93 -4.62 20.21
C ALA A 65 -26.79 -5.77 20.78
N ARG A 66 -27.60 -6.41 19.93
CA ARG A 66 -28.39 -7.56 20.31
C ARG A 66 -27.52 -8.73 20.74
N LEU A 67 -26.49 -9.09 19.96
CA LEU A 67 -25.59 -10.20 20.27
C LEU A 67 -24.79 -9.96 21.56
N LEU A 68 -24.31 -8.73 21.80
CA LEU A 68 -23.62 -8.36 23.03
C LEU A 68 -24.55 -8.48 24.23
N ARG A 69 -25.79 -8.01 24.12
CA ARG A 69 -26.80 -8.11 25.21
C ARG A 69 -27.16 -9.55 25.52
N GLU A 70 -27.35 -10.40 24.50
CA GLU A 70 -27.61 -11.84 24.67
C GLU A 70 -26.47 -12.54 25.42
N GLN A 71 -25.24 -12.03 25.37
CA GLN A 71 -24.07 -12.52 26.09
C GLN A 71 -23.83 -11.81 27.44
N GLY A 72 -24.81 -11.05 27.92
CA GLY A 72 -24.79 -10.43 29.25
C GLY A 72 -23.98 -9.14 29.35
N TRP A 73 -23.65 -8.47 28.22
CA TRP A 73 -23.02 -7.15 28.25
C TRP A 73 -24.02 -6.06 28.63
N SER A 74 -23.54 -5.02 29.34
CA SER A 74 -24.33 -3.83 29.60
C SER A 74 -24.34 -2.91 28.40
N VAL A 75 -25.39 -2.98 27.56
CA VAL A 75 -25.43 -2.30 26.26
C VAL A 75 -26.32 -1.05 26.32
N ARG A 76 -25.78 0.10 25.95
CA ARG A 76 -26.52 1.31 25.53
C ARG A 76 -26.45 1.43 24.02
N LEU A 77 -27.57 1.79 23.38
CA LEU A 77 -27.61 1.99 21.95
C LEU A 77 -28.09 3.41 21.63
N GLY A 78 -27.25 4.15 20.88
CA GLY A 78 -27.57 5.46 20.36
C GLY A 78 -27.85 5.41 18.87
N LEU A 79 -28.90 6.11 18.43
CA LEU A 79 -29.27 6.21 17.02
C LEU A 79 -29.25 7.69 16.55
N MET A 80 -28.67 7.89 15.39
CA MET A 80 -28.76 9.15 14.65
C MET A 80 -30.07 9.22 13.86
N GLY A 81 -30.98 10.10 14.25
CA GLY A 81 -32.33 10.20 13.68
C GLY A 81 -33.36 9.39 14.43
N ASP A 82 -34.42 9.01 13.77
CA ASP A 82 -35.55 8.28 14.37
C ASP A 82 -35.59 6.83 13.86
N ILE A 83 -35.96 5.89 14.73
CA ILE A 83 -36.05 4.47 14.38
C ILE A 83 -37.07 4.22 13.25
N ALA A 84 -38.11 5.08 13.20
CA ALA A 84 -39.16 5.05 12.16
C ALA A 84 -38.66 5.41 10.77
N ASP A 85 -37.51 6.12 10.67
CA ASP A 85 -36.92 6.54 9.39
C ASP A 85 -36.01 5.46 8.78
N LEU A 86 -35.67 4.42 9.53
CA LEU A 86 -34.83 3.33 9.04
C LEU A 86 -35.55 2.54 7.95
N LYS A 87 -34.79 2.07 6.96
CA LYS A 87 -35.31 1.34 5.79
C LYS A 87 -34.55 0.03 5.56
N GLY A 88 -35.15 -0.87 4.76
CA GLY A 88 -34.53 -2.11 4.34
C GLY A 88 -34.06 -2.98 5.51
N ASP A 89 -32.86 -3.57 5.36
CA ASP A 89 -32.30 -4.50 6.33
C ASP A 89 -31.99 -3.83 7.68
N ALA A 90 -31.62 -2.55 7.68
CA ALA A 90 -31.41 -1.80 8.92
C ALA A 90 -32.68 -1.70 9.76
N ALA A 91 -33.85 -1.47 9.13
CA ALA A 91 -35.13 -1.45 9.84
C ALA A 91 -35.49 -2.82 10.39
N LEU A 92 -35.21 -3.92 9.66
CA LEU A 92 -35.44 -5.30 10.15
C LEU A 92 -34.60 -5.61 11.39
N HIS A 93 -33.33 -5.21 11.41
CA HIS A 93 -32.47 -5.43 12.57
C HIS A 93 -32.82 -4.53 13.74
N ALA A 94 -33.24 -3.27 13.49
CA ALA A 94 -33.75 -2.38 14.53
C ALA A 94 -35.04 -2.93 15.18
N ALA A 95 -35.95 -3.52 14.41
CA ALA A 95 -37.17 -4.14 14.92
C ALA A 95 -36.88 -5.38 15.82
N ARG A 96 -35.72 -6.00 15.67
CA ARG A 96 -35.28 -7.13 16.53
C ARG A 96 -34.59 -6.69 17.84
N TRP A 97 -34.35 -5.36 18.00
CA TRP A 97 -33.74 -4.79 19.20
C TRP A 97 -34.82 -4.54 20.27
N GLU A 98 -34.68 -5.21 21.42
CA GLU A 98 -35.63 -5.10 22.53
C GLU A 98 -35.20 -4.11 23.64
N GLY A 99 -34.03 -3.43 23.42
CA GLY A 99 -33.52 -2.44 24.37
C GLY A 99 -34.04 -1.03 24.11
N ALA A 100 -33.74 -0.12 25.01
CA ALA A 100 -33.98 1.31 24.76
C ALA A 100 -33.05 1.83 23.64
N THR A 101 -33.56 2.74 22.80
CA THR A 101 -32.80 3.47 21.81
C THR A 101 -32.72 4.92 22.24
N GLU A 102 -31.52 5.42 22.47
CA GLU A 102 -31.27 6.80 22.88
C GLU A 102 -30.91 7.65 21.65
N ARG A 103 -31.11 8.98 21.74
CA ARG A 103 -30.61 9.90 20.71
C ARG A 103 -29.07 9.90 20.77
N LEU A 104 -28.43 9.82 19.58
CA LEU A 104 -26.98 9.87 19.45
C LEU A 104 -26.43 11.19 20.02
N SER A 105 -25.56 11.11 21.02
CA SER A 105 -24.99 12.28 21.68
C SER A 105 -23.69 11.90 22.44
N PRO A 106 -22.85 12.91 22.83
CA PRO A 106 -21.66 12.68 23.64
C PRO A 106 -21.93 12.00 25.01
N ALA A 107 -23.16 12.14 25.55
CA ALA A 107 -23.54 11.51 26.81
C ALA A 107 -23.49 9.97 26.79
N LEU A 108 -23.57 9.38 25.60
CA LEU A 108 -23.44 7.92 25.42
C LEU A 108 -22.02 7.41 25.69
N VAL A 109 -21.02 8.25 25.52
CA VAL A 109 -19.61 7.89 25.76
C VAL A 109 -19.26 7.91 27.25
N VAL A 110 -20.02 8.69 28.03
CA VAL A 110 -19.79 8.79 29.47
C VAL A 110 -20.12 7.48 30.18
N GLY A 111 -19.14 6.89 30.85
CA GLY A 111 -19.27 5.63 31.57
C GLY A 111 -19.23 4.38 30.69
N ALA A 112 -18.97 4.49 29.40
CA ALA A 112 -18.69 3.36 28.54
C ALA A 112 -17.22 2.92 28.71
N ASP A 113 -17.00 1.62 28.82
CA ASP A 113 -15.67 0.99 28.75
C ASP A 113 -15.28 0.63 27.32
N LEU A 114 -16.28 0.52 26.41
CA LEU A 114 -16.14 0.23 25.00
C LEU A 114 -17.15 1.03 24.20
N VAL A 115 -16.71 1.62 23.10
CA VAL A 115 -17.57 2.25 22.09
C VAL A 115 -17.50 1.43 20.81
N VAL A 116 -18.66 1.13 20.22
CA VAL A 116 -18.77 0.53 18.89
C VAL A 116 -19.30 1.60 17.94
N ASP A 117 -18.44 2.04 17.04
CA ASP A 117 -18.72 3.07 16.03
C ASP A 117 -19.35 2.42 14.79
N CYS A 118 -20.67 2.55 14.70
CA CYS A 118 -21.50 2.15 13.55
C CYS A 118 -22.21 3.37 12.93
N ILE A 119 -21.65 4.59 13.08
CA ILE A 119 -22.31 5.81 12.61
C ILE A 119 -22.28 5.88 11.09
N PHE A 120 -21.07 5.83 10.50
CA PHE A 120 -20.85 5.82 9.06
C PHE A 120 -19.81 4.76 8.68
N GLY A 121 -20.11 3.95 7.66
CA GLY A 121 -19.15 3.09 7.00
C GLY A 121 -18.57 3.75 5.74
N ALA A 122 -18.19 2.94 4.77
CA ALA A 122 -17.58 3.38 3.51
C ALA A 122 -18.42 4.34 2.65
N GLY A 123 -19.69 4.50 2.94
CA GLY A 123 -20.62 5.38 2.21
C GLY A 123 -20.65 6.85 2.65
N LEU A 124 -19.72 7.31 3.48
CA LEU A 124 -19.66 8.70 3.92
C LEU A 124 -19.33 9.65 2.76
N ALA A 125 -20.26 10.57 2.43
CA ALA A 125 -20.12 11.49 1.29
C ALA A 125 -19.87 12.95 1.68
N ARG A 126 -19.89 13.29 2.98
CA ARG A 126 -19.77 14.68 3.46
C ARG A 126 -18.98 14.77 4.77
N ALA A 127 -18.38 15.93 5.00
CA ALA A 127 -17.62 16.18 6.21
C ALA A 127 -18.49 16.11 7.48
N ILE A 128 -17.97 15.46 8.52
CA ILE A 128 -18.58 15.43 9.85
C ILE A 128 -18.39 16.79 10.51
N SER A 129 -19.49 17.40 11.01
CA SER A 129 -19.50 18.71 11.66
C SER A 129 -20.58 18.79 12.75
N GLY A 130 -20.61 19.88 13.51
CA GLY A 130 -21.62 20.15 14.55
C GLY A 130 -21.62 19.09 15.66
N GLU A 131 -22.78 18.71 16.17
CA GLU A 131 -22.96 17.75 17.28
C GLU A 131 -22.23 16.42 17.04
N LEU A 132 -22.14 15.95 15.77
CA LEU A 132 -21.42 14.73 15.44
C LEU A 132 -19.89 14.91 15.57
N ALA A 133 -19.36 16.08 15.25
CA ALA A 133 -17.95 16.36 15.44
C ALA A 133 -17.60 16.43 16.94
N GLU A 134 -18.49 16.95 17.77
CA GLU A 134 -18.35 16.93 19.23
C GLU A 134 -18.36 15.51 19.78
N LEU A 135 -19.27 14.65 19.27
CA LEU A 135 -19.31 13.24 19.64
C LEU A 135 -17.99 12.52 19.29
N VAL A 136 -17.53 12.67 18.06
CA VAL A 136 -16.25 12.07 17.60
C VAL A 136 -15.07 12.56 18.45
N THR A 137 -15.04 13.87 18.78
CA THR A 137 -14.02 14.44 19.66
C THR A 137 -14.09 13.83 21.06
N THR A 138 -15.31 13.63 21.60
CA THR A 138 -15.52 12.98 22.90
C THR A 138 -15.04 11.54 22.88
N ILE A 139 -15.36 10.77 21.83
CA ILE A 139 -14.86 9.39 21.66
C ILE A 139 -13.33 9.37 21.68
N ASN A 140 -12.70 10.19 20.86
CA ASN A 140 -11.23 10.23 20.72
C ASN A 140 -10.50 10.71 21.99
N SER A 141 -11.19 11.43 22.87
CA SER A 141 -10.65 11.92 24.16
C SER A 141 -10.96 11.00 25.33
N SER A 142 -11.81 10.00 25.14
CA SER A 142 -12.20 9.04 26.18
C SER A 142 -11.13 7.95 26.32
N PRO A 143 -10.93 7.40 27.54
CA PRO A 143 -10.06 6.25 27.76
C PRO A 143 -10.70 4.90 27.37
N CYS A 144 -11.93 4.89 26.86
CA CYS A 144 -12.60 3.66 26.44
C CYS A 144 -11.96 3.04 25.20
N GLY A 145 -12.07 1.70 25.07
CA GLY A 145 -11.74 1.03 23.81
C GLY A 145 -12.70 1.46 22.69
N VAL A 146 -12.23 1.48 21.45
CA VAL A 146 -13.05 1.89 20.29
C VAL A 146 -12.96 0.85 19.18
N VAL A 147 -14.10 0.32 18.77
CA VAL A 147 -14.24 -0.59 17.62
C VAL A 147 -15.03 0.12 16.53
N SER A 148 -14.45 0.31 15.36
CA SER A 148 -15.17 0.83 14.19
C SER A 148 -15.62 -0.29 13.27
N VAL A 149 -16.86 -0.17 12.79
CA VAL A 149 -17.49 -1.12 11.87
C VAL A 149 -17.32 -0.62 10.45
N ASP A 150 -16.80 -1.47 9.59
CA ASP A 150 -16.48 -1.25 8.19
C ASP A 150 -15.33 -0.24 7.97
N VAL A 151 -15.53 1.04 8.22
CA VAL A 151 -14.56 2.13 8.13
C VAL A 151 -14.78 3.08 9.30
N PRO A 152 -13.73 3.57 9.99
CA PRO A 152 -13.92 4.54 11.05
C PRO A 152 -14.73 5.75 10.58
N SER A 153 -15.78 6.12 11.31
CA SER A 153 -16.64 7.23 10.94
C SER A 153 -15.84 8.51 10.76
N GLY A 154 -15.95 9.12 9.59
CA GLY A 154 -15.17 10.30 9.19
C GLY A 154 -14.04 10.02 8.21
N VAL A 155 -13.67 8.76 7.98
CA VAL A 155 -12.71 8.37 6.95
C VAL A 155 -13.43 8.06 5.64
N ASP A 156 -12.95 8.61 4.53
CA ASP A 156 -13.39 8.23 3.20
C ASP A 156 -12.80 6.88 2.80
N GLY A 157 -13.65 5.91 2.50
CA GLY A 157 -13.24 4.53 2.23
C GLY A 157 -12.37 4.36 0.97
N ASN A 158 -12.47 5.25 -0.01
CA ASN A 158 -11.71 5.17 -1.26
C ASN A 158 -10.36 5.90 -1.16
N THR A 159 -10.32 7.04 -0.49
CA THR A 159 -9.16 7.94 -0.50
C THR A 159 -8.34 7.92 0.78
N GLY A 160 -8.93 7.45 1.88
CA GLY A 160 -8.34 7.53 3.20
C GLY A 160 -8.30 8.95 3.79
N MET A 161 -8.94 9.92 3.14
CA MET A 161 -9.01 11.28 3.64
C MET A 161 -9.96 11.37 4.84
N VAL A 162 -9.59 12.19 5.81
CA VAL A 162 -10.47 12.53 6.94
C VAL A 162 -11.41 13.65 6.50
N LEU A 163 -12.71 13.38 6.51
CA LEU A 163 -13.75 14.31 6.14
C LEU A 163 -14.24 15.07 7.40
N GLY A 164 -13.61 16.18 7.69
CA GLY A 164 -13.82 16.99 8.89
C GLY A 164 -13.07 16.41 10.10
N VAL A 165 -13.71 15.51 10.84
CA VAL A 165 -13.11 14.74 11.93
C VAL A 165 -13.38 13.25 11.74
N ALA A 166 -12.54 12.38 12.31
CA ALA A 166 -12.73 10.93 12.23
C ALA A 166 -12.54 10.26 13.59
N VAL A 167 -13.27 9.18 13.81
CA VAL A 167 -13.06 8.29 14.95
C VAL A 167 -11.70 7.64 14.83
N LYS A 168 -10.93 7.61 15.91
CA LYS A 168 -9.70 6.86 16.03
C LYS A 168 -9.99 5.54 16.75
N ALA A 169 -10.07 4.46 15.98
CA ALA A 169 -10.35 3.14 16.49
C ALA A 169 -9.08 2.45 17.04
N ASP A 170 -9.27 1.54 17.99
CA ASP A 170 -8.28 0.54 18.39
C ASP A 170 -8.34 -0.68 17.46
N LEU A 171 -9.56 -0.99 17.00
CA LEU A 171 -9.86 -2.09 16.08
C LEU A 171 -10.87 -1.62 15.03
N THR A 172 -10.61 -1.91 13.78
CA THR A 172 -11.59 -1.76 12.69
C THR A 172 -11.91 -3.13 12.11
N VAL A 173 -13.18 -3.49 12.08
CA VAL A 173 -13.65 -4.74 11.47
C VAL A 173 -14.35 -4.42 10.16
N THR A 174 -13.75 -4.81 9.05
CA THR A 174 -14.31 -4.60 7.70
C THR A 174 -14.66 -5.92 7.03
N PHE A 175 -15.54 -5.87 6.05
CA PHE A 175 -16.18 -7.04 5.49
C PHE A 175 -15.64 -7.40 4.11
N CYS A 176 -15.52 -8.70 3.84
CA CYS A 176 -15.11 -9.31 2.59
C CYS A 176 -13.71 -8.87 2.15
N ARG A 177 -13.52 -7.59 1.79
CA ARG A 177 -12.25 -7.00 1.34
C ARG A 177 -12.05 -5.62 1.97
N ALA A 178 -10.78 -5.27 2.18
CA ALA A 178 -10.44 -3.92 2.60
C ALA A 178 -10.72 -2.90 1.50
N LYS A 179 -10.92 -1.63 1.89
CA LYS A 179 -11.02 -0.48 1.00
C LYS A 179 -9.67 0.24 0.96
N PRO A 180 -9.38 1.05 -0.09
CA PRO A 180 -8.13 1.80 -0.16
C PRO A 180 -7.86 2.64 1.10
N GLY A 181 -8.90 3.26 1.68
CA GLY A 181 -8.81 4.10 2.85
C GLY A 181 -8.28 3.41 4.12
N HIS A 182 -8.36 2.08 4.20
CA HIS A 182 -7.73 1.33 5.29
C HIS A 182 -6.20 1.29 5.21
N TYR A 183 -5.63 1.57 4.05
CA TYR A 183 -4.19 1.49 3.80
C TYR A 183 -3.56 2.83 3.46
N LEU A 184 -4.35 3.80 2.95
CA LEU A 184 -3.88 5.13 2.61
C LEU A 184 -3.90 6.06 3.84
N LEU A 185 -2.92 6.95 3.92
CA LEU A 185 -2.87 7.98 4.96
C LEU A 185 -3.77 9.17 4.59
N PRO A 186 -4.40 9.82 5.60
CA PRO A 186 -4.33 9.57 7.04
C PRO A 186 -5.28 8.48 7.55
N GLY A 187 -6.21 7.96 6.74
CA GLY A 187 -7.25 7.00 7.13
C GLY A 187 -6.70 5.77 7.84
N ARG A 188 -5.57 5.22 7.38
CA ARG A 188 -4.89 4.12 8.03
C ARG A 188 -4.59 4.36 9.52
N LEU A 189 -4.24 5.60 9.90
CA LEU A 189 -3.95 5.96 11.29
C LEU A 189 -5.20 5.98 12.17
N MET A 190 -6.38 6.01 11.55
CA MET A 190 -7.67 5.99 12.25
C MET A 190 -8.18 4.57 12.48
N CYS A 191 -7.65 3.56 11.77
CA CYS A 191 -8.19 2.20 11.77
C CYS A 191 -7.76 1.34 12.97
N GLY A 192 -6.64 1.66 13.63
CA GLY A 192 -6.04 0.74 14.60
C GLY A 192 -5.68 -0.62 13.98
N GLU A 193 -5.93 -1.71 14.68
CA GLU A 193 -5.83 -3.05 14.11
C GLU A 193 -6.94 -3.25 13.06
N LEU A 194 -6.60 -3.76 11.89
CA LEU A 194 -7.55 -4.01 10.81
C LEU A 194 -7.89 -5.50 10.70
N ALA A 195 -9.12 -5.86 11.02
CA ALA A 195 -9.66 -7.21 10.86
C ALA A 195 -10.58 -7.29 9.63
N ILE A 196 -10.19 -8.08 8.62
CA ILE A 196 -11.02 -8.34 7.44
C ILE A 196 -11.74 -9.66 7.66
N ARG A 197 -13.07 -9.66 7.61
CA ARG A 197 -13.89 -10.84 7.91
C ARG A 197 -14.83 -11.19 6.76
N ASP A 198 -15.00 -12.49 6.55
CA ASP A 198 -15.97 -13.01 5.58
C ASP A 198 -17.39 -12.93 6.15
N ILE A 199 -18.32 -12.45 5.32
CA ILE A 199 -19.75 -12.35 5.66
C ILE A 199 -20.63 -13.20 4.72
N GLY A 200 -20.02 -14.01 3.85
CA GLY A 200 -20.72 -14.88 2.90
C GLY A 200 -20.69 -14.39 1.45
N ILE A 201 -19.83 -13.42 1.13
CA ILE A 201 -19.56 -13.01 -0.26
C ILE A 201 -18.49 -13.93 -0.84
N THR A 202 -18.81 -14.61 -1.95
CA THR A 202 -17.94 -15.64 -2.51
C THR A 202 -16.73 -15.05 -3.24
N ASP A 203 -15.62 -15.79 -3.29
CA ASP A 203 -14.45 -15.41 -4.10
C ASP A 203 -14.81 -15.34 -5.60
N GLN A 204 -15.80 -16.11 -6.07
CA GLN A 204 -16.30 -16.04 -7.44
C GLN A 204 -16.91 -14.65 -7.73
N THR A 205 -17.71 -14.11 -6.82
CA THR A 205 -18.28 -12.75 -6.93
C THR A 205 -17.15 -11.70 -7.04
N ILE A 206 -16.09 -11.85 -6.25
CA ILE A 206 -14.93 -10.94 -6.29
C ILE A 206 -14.17 -11.05 -7.62
N LEU A 207 -14.00 -12.24 -8.16
CA LEU A 207 -13.37 -12.44 -9.47
C LEU A 207 -14.17 -11.77 -10.60
N GLU A 208 -15.50 -11.82 -10.53
CA GLU A 208 -16.37 -11.18 -11.53
C GLU A 208 -16.36 -9.65 -11.46
N ILE A 209 -16.06 -9.06 -10.29
CA ILE A 209 -15.85 -7.62 -10.13
C ILE A 209 -14.52 -7.19 -10.77
N ALA A 210 -13.58 -8.12 -10.92
CA ALA A 210 -12.27 -7.88 -11.51
C ALA A 210 -11.51 -6.71 -10.86
N PRO A 211 -11.20 -6.76 -9.54
CA PRO A 211 -10.49 -5.69 -8.86
C PRO A 211 -9.12 -5.46 -9.49
N SER A 212 -8.71 -4.19 -9.56
CA SER A 212 -7.41 -3.78 -10.11
C SER A 212 -6.47 -3.19 -9.05
N CYS A 213 -6.79 -3.36 -7.77
CA CYS A 213 -5.97 -2.92 -6.64
C CYS A 213 -5.79 -4.05 -5.64
N TRP A 214 -4.57 -4.15 -5.09
CA TRP A 214 -4.23 -5.19 -4.11
C TRP A 214 -3.38 -4.62 -2.97
N ARG A 215 -3.47 -5.25 -1.81
CA ARG A 215 -2.43 -5.11 -0.81
C ARG A 215 -1.16 -5.77 -1.33
N ASN A 216 -0.03 -5.09 -1.28
CA ASN A 216 1.25 -5.64 -1.72
C ASN A 216 1.65 -6.85 -0.86
N ASP A 217 1.61 -8.02 -1.45
CA ASP A 217 1.85 -9.31 -0.79
C ASP A 217 2.53 -10.27 -1.78
N PRO A 218 3.36 -11.23 -1.31
CA PRO A 218 4.02 -12.22 -2.17
C PRO A 218 3.11 -12.97 -3.14
N VAL A 219 1.84 -13.16 -2.83
CA VAL A 219 0.87 -13.80 -3.72
C VAL A 219 0.75 -13.06 -5.06
N LEU A 220 0.90 -11.73 -5.06
CA LEU A 220 0.74 -10.90 -6.25
C LEU A 220 1.85 -11.13 -7.28
N TRP A 221 3.09 -11.29 -6.86
CA TRP A 221 4.28 -11.25 -7.72
C TRP A 221 5.18 -12.49 -7.66
N ARG A 222 4.92 -13.46 -6.75
CA ARG A 222 5.79 -14.65 -6.57
C ARG A 222 5.94 -15.49 -7.82
N SER A 223 4.95 -15.53 -8.72
CA SER A 223 5.01 -16.26 -9.99
C SER A 223 6.02 -15.65 -10.97
N GLY A 224 6.37 -14.38 -10.81
CA GLY A 224 7.39 -13.68 -11.59
C GLY A 224 8.82 -13.91 -11.10
N ILE A 225 9.04 -14.65 -10.01
CA ILE A 225 10.40 -14.92 -9.50
C ILE A 225 11.03 -16.05 -10.30
N HIS A 226 12.16 -15.76 -10.94
CA HIS A 226 12.94 -16.75 -11.66
C HIS A 226 14.09 -17.27 -10.77
N TRP A 227 13.88 -18.41 -10.12
CA TRP A 227 14.93 -19.06 -9.33
C TRP A 227 15.96 -19.71 -10.24
N PRO A 228 17.29 -19.49 -9.99
CA PRO A 228 18.33 -20.11 -10.81
C PRO A 228 18.32 -21.63 -10.67
N GLY A 229 18.40 -22.33 -11.79
CA GLY A 229 18.58 -23.77 -11.84
C GLY A 229 20.06 -24.18 -11.77
N LEU A 230 20.32 -25.50 -11.70
CA LEU A 230 21.69 -26.05 -11.62
C LEU A 230 22.54 -25.75 -12.88
N GLU A 231 21.90 -25.63 -14.05
CA GLU A 231 22.56 -25.31 -15.32
C GLU A 231 22.68 -23.80 -15.58
N GLY A 232 22.25 -22.98 -14.60
CA GLY A 232 22.27 -21.53 -14.71
C GLY A 232 23.69 -20.96 -14.63
N HIS A 233 23.96 -19.94 -15.43
CA HIS A 233 25.20 -19.16 -15.33
C HIS A 233 24.89 -17.67 -15.04
N LYS A 234 25.92 -16.90 -14.67
CA LYS A 234 25.77 -15.51 -14.20
C LYS A 234 24.98 -14.61 -15.15
N TYR A 235 25.06 -14.80 -16.45
CA TYR A 235 24.33 -13.99 -17.44
C TYR A 235 22.82 -14.29 -17.47
N HIS A 236 22.38 -15.49 -17.08
CA HIS A 236 20.95 -15.81 -16.94
C HIS A 236 20.29 -15.02 -15.78
N ARG A 237 21.11 -14.53 -14.84
CA ARG A 237 20.65 -13.69 -13.74
C ARG A 237 20.77 -12.18 -14.03
N GLY A 238 21.03 -11.84 -15.31
CA GLY A 238 21.12 -10.47 -15.79
C GLY A 238 22.42 -9.73 -15.47
N HIS A 239 22.59 -8.59 -16.12
CA HIS A 239 23.70 -7.67 -15.92
C HIS A 239 23.18 -6.24 -15.82
N LEU A 240 23.24 -5.68 -14.62
CA LEU A 240 22.81 -4.34 -14.31
C LEU A 240 23.92 -3.31 -14.53
N LEU A 241 23.65 -2.22 -15.23
CA LEU A 241 24.47 -1.01 -15.20
C LEU A 241 23.89 -0.02 -14.19
N ALA A 242 24.66 0.35 -13.18
CA ALA A 242 24.34 1.40 -12.22
C ALA A 242 25.15 2.65 -12.56
N PHE A 243 24.50 3.78 -12.82
CA PHE A 243 25.18 5.02 -13.19
C PHE A 243 25.47 5.83 -11.94
N GLY A 244 26.75 6.09 -11.69
CA GLY A 244 27.25 6.72 -10.48
C GLY A 244 27.75 8.13 -10.68
N GLY A 245 27.38 9.00 -9.73
CA GLY A 245 27.86 10.38 -9.69
C GLY A 245 29.29 10.51 -9.18
N ALA A 246 29.92 11.65 -9.44
CA ALA A 246 31.28 11.92 -9.04
C ALA A 246 31.41 12.35 -7.55
N SER A 247 30.38 13.00 -6.99
CA SER A 247 30.41 13.58 -5.64
C SER A 247 29.68 12.74 -4.59
N MET A 248 28.47 12.25 -4.89
CA MET A 248 27.62 11.49 -3.97
C MET A 248 27.74 9.97 -4.21
N THR A 249 28.96 9.46 -4.13
CA THR A 249 29.26 8.06 -4.45
C THR A 249 28.55 7.04 -3.56
N GLY A 250 28.17 7.42 -2.34
CA GLY A 250 27.49 6.55 -1.36
C GLY A 250 26.15 6.01 -1.90
N ALA A 251 25.35 6.84 -2.56
CA ALA A 251 24.05 6.48 -3.10
C ALA A 251 24.15 5.32 -4.12
N THR A 252 25.01 5.44 -5.12
CA THR A 252 25.21 4.38 -6.12
C THR A 252 25.86 3.11 -5.53
N ARG A 253 26.67 3.24 -4.48
CA ARG A 253 27.23 2.09 -3.75
C ARG A 253 26.11 1.30 -3.04
N LEU A 254 25.14 1.99 -2.43
CA LEU A 254 23.94 1.37 -1.86
C LEU A 254 23.08 0.68 -2.95
N VAL A 255 22.86 1.35 -4.09
CA VAL A 255 22.20 0.73 -5.27
C VAL A 255 22.90 -0.57 -5.65
N ALA A 256 24.22 -0.53 -5.83
CA ALA A 256 25.02 -1.69 -6.27
C ALA A 256 24.93 -2.85 -5.26
N ARG A 257 25.06 -2.55 -3.97
CA ARG A 257 24.98 -3.55 -2.91
C ARG A 257 23.60 -4.21 -2.86
N ALA A 258 22.54 -3.40 -2.93
CA ALA A 258 21.16 -3.86 -2.91
C ALA A 258 20.81 -4.72 -4.15
N ALA A 259 21.20 -4.28 -5.34
CA ALA A 259 20.99 -5.05 -6.57
C ALA A 259 21.68 -6.40 -6.54
N ARG A 260 22.91 -6.47 -6.07
CA ARG A 260 23.63 -7.75 -5.94
C ARG A 260 23.00 -8.68 -4.92
N ARG A 261 22.54 -8.14 -3.78
CA ARG A 261 21.86 -8.91 -2.75
C ARG A 261 20.44 -9.36 -3.16
N SER A 262 19.80 -8.64 -4.10
CA SER A 262 18.52 -9.10 -4.69
C SER A 262 18.68 -10.22 -5.72
N GLY A 263 19.93 -10.56 -6.10
CA GLY A 263 20.23 -11.75 -6.88
C GLY A 263 20.73 -11.53 -8.30
N VAL A 264 20.97 -10.28 -8.75
CA VAL A 264 21.54 -10.03 -10.08
C VAL A 264 22.88 -10.74 -10.27
N GLY A 265 23.11 -11.31 -11.46
CA GLY A 265 24.33 -12.10 -11.73
C GLY A 265 25.59 -11.25 -11.90
N LEU A 266 25.45 -10.09 -12.54
CA LEU A 266 26.53 -9.17 -12.83
C LEU A 266 26.08 -7.73 -12.59
N LEU A 267 26.99 -6.90 -12.12
CA LEU A 267 26.77 -5.46 -11.95
C LEU A 267 28.02 -4.69 -12.35
N THR A 268 27.83 -3.62 -13.14
CA THR A 268 28.87 -2.67 -13.47
C THR A 268 28.44 -1.26 -13.05
N ILE A 269 29.26 -0.58 -12.27
CA ILE A 269 29.07 0.84 -11.97
C ILE A 269 29.77 1.64 -13.07
N VAL A 270 29.00 2.49 -13.76
CA VAL A 270 29.47 3.38 -14.79
C VAL A 270 29.56 4.80 -14.23
N ALA A 271 30.73 5.38 -14.16
CA ALA A 271 30.95 6.67 -13.52
C ALA A 271 32.06 7.49 -14.22
N ASP A 272 32.19 8.76 -13.79
CA ASP A 272 33.34 9.56 -14.19
C ASP A 272 34.64 8.89 -13.74
N ALA A 273 35.70 9.03 -14.56
CA ALA A 273 36.99 8.40 -14.31
C ALA A 273 37.59 8.78 -12.94
N SER A 274 37.33 9.98 -12.46
CA SER A 274 37.82 10.48 -11.16
C SER A 274 37.21 9.74 -9.97
N ALA A 275 35.98 9.22 -10.10
CA ALA A 275 35.26 8.50 -9.05
C ALA A 275 35.48 6.98 -9.09
N LEU A 276 35.98 6.42 -10.18
CA LEU A 276 36.19 4.97 -10.32
C LEU A 276 36.98 4.32 -9.19
N PRO A 277 38.08 4.92 -8.67
CA PRO A 277 38.83 4.32 -7.53
C PRO A 277 37.93 4.13 -6.30
N ILE A 278 37.01 5.05 -6.02
CA ILE A 278 36.08 4.97 -4.89
C ILE A 278 35.13 3.79 -5.06
N TYR A 279 34.52 3.65 -6.25
CA TYR A 279 33.62 2.56 -6.56
C TYR A 279 34.33 1.19 -6.62
N ALA A 280 35.53 1.14 -7.16
CA ALA A 280 36.31 -0.09 -7.24
C ALA A 280 36.78 -0.61 -5.87
N SER A 281 37.01 0.30 -4.91
CA SER A 281 37.42 -0.07 -3.56
C SER A 281 36.29 -0.54 -2.65
N ASP A 282 35.01 -0.33 -3.05
CA ASP A 282 33.84 -0.63 -2.21
C ASP A 282 33.64 -2.15 -2.03
N ALA A 283 33.43 -2.86 -3.12
CA ALA A 283 33.19 -4.30 -3.07
C ALA A 283 33.81 -5.02 -4.26
N PRO A 284 34.61 -6.10 -4.02
CA PRO A 284 35.37 -6.81 -5.08
C PRO A 284 34.49 -7.39 -6.22
N GLY A 285 33.23 -7.62 -5.94
CA GLY A 285 32.29 -8.16 -6.93
C GLY A 285 31.61 -7.10 -7.79
N ASN A 286 31.86 -5.81 -7.58
CA ASN A 286 31.40 -4.74 -8.47
C ASN A 286 32.43 -4.55 -9.58
N MET A 287 31.98 -4.61 -10.84
CA MET A 287 32.77 -4.12 -11.96
C MET A 287 32.62 -2.60 -12.06
N THR A 288 33.62 -1.93 -12.55
CA THR A 288 33.58 -0.48 -12.80
C THR A 288 34.01 -0.17 -14.22
N ALA A 289 33.40 0.85 -14.81
CA ALA A 289 33.72 1.32 -16.16
C ALA A 289 33.63 2.86 -16.22
N PRO A 290 34.52 3.52 -16.97
CA PRO A 290 34.43 4.97 -17.15
C PRO A 290 33.23 5.34 -18.05
N MET A 291 32.68 6.53 -17.86
CA MET A 291 31.58 7.05 -18.70
C MET A 291 31.96 7.08 -20.18
N SER A 292 33.24 7.21 -20.54
CA SER A 292 33.75 7.12 -21.92
C SER A 292 33.51 5.75 -22.58
N ALA A 293 33.27 4.69 -21.80
CA ALA A 293 32.93 3.36 -22.31
C ALA A 293 31.43 3.16 -22.54
N PHE A 294 30.59 4.17 -22.29
CA PHE A 294 29.13 4.08 -22.34
C PHE A 294 28.61 3.41 -23.62
N ASP A 295 29.03 3.89 -24.80
CA ASP A 295 28.53 3.38 -26.08
C ASP A 295 28.88 1.89 -26.29
N ALA A 296 30.06 1.46 -25.88
CA ALA A 296 30.45 0.06 -25.94
C ALA A 296 29.60 -0.81 -24.99
N LEU A 297 29.33 -0.30 -23.78
CA LEU A 297 28.52 -1.01 -22.77
C LEU A 297 27.08 -1.15 -23.22
N VAL A 298 26.45 -0.09 -23.70
CA VAL A 298 25.03 -0.15 -24.10
C VAL A 298 24.81 -0.87 -25.43
N ASN A 299 25.82 -0.99 -26.28
CA ASN A 299 25.75 -1.81 -27.49
C ASN A 299 25.83 -3.32 -27.20
N ASP A 300 26.34 -3.72 -26.04
CA ASP A 300 26.31 -5.12 -25.59
C ASP A 300 24.93 -5.44 -24.99
N CYS A 301 24.17 -6.30 -25.68
CA CYS A 301 22.83 -6.70 -25.24
C CYS A 301 22.79 -7.49 -23.93
N ARG A 302 23.92 -7.94 -23.42
CA ARG A 302 24.03 -8.61 -22.11
C ARG A 302 23.78 -7.66 -20.95
N HIS A 303 24.01 -6.33 -21.12
CA HIS A 303 23.66 -5.30 -20.17
C HIS A 303 22.17 -4.99 -20.31
N ASN A 304 21.31 -5.72 -19.61
CA ASN A 304 19.88 -5.76 -19.86
C ASN A 304 19.04 -4.87 -18.94
N ALA A 305 19.66 -4.23 -17.93
CA ALA A 305 18.96 -3.33 -17.02
C ALA A 305 19.82 -2.14 -16.60
N PHE A 306 19.16 -1.03 -16.24
CA PHE A 306 19.78 0.23 -15.87
C PHE A 306 19.17 0.79 -14.58
N VAL A 307 20.01 1.38 -13.72
CA VAL A 307 19.58 2.24 -12.61
C VAL A 307 20.34 3.55 -12.71
N ILE A 308 19.63 4.67 -12.73
CA ILE A 308 20.22 6.00 -12.80
C ILE A 308 19.44 6.97 -11.91
N GLY A 309 20.17 7.90 -11.32
CA GLY A 309 19.64 9.01 -10.53
C GLY A 309 20.24 9.12 -9.16
N PRO A 310 20.28 8.06 -8.33
CA PRO A 310 20.84 8.14 -6.97
C PRO A 310 22.24 8.76 -6.96
N GLY A 311 22.35 10.01 -6.49
CA GLY A 311 23.61 10.74 -6.39
C GLY A 311 24.31 11.04 -7.71
N PHE A 312 23.60 10.97 -8.83
CA PHE A 312 24.21 11.19 -10.17
C PHE A 312 24.43 12.67 -10.47
N GLY A 313 23.57 13.52 -9.94
CA GLY A 313 23.53 14.96 -10.17
C GLY A 313 22.35 15.39 -11.06
N VAL A 314 21.80 16.56 -10.73
CA VAL A 314 20.70 17.17 -11.49
C VAL A 314 21.24 18.03 -12.62
N GLY A 315 20.70 17.91 -13.83
CA GLY A 315 21.07 18.78 -14.96
C GLY A 315 20.86 18.17 -16.34
N ASP A 316 21.31 18.91 -17.35
CA ASP A 316 21.12 18.54 -18.75
C ASP A 316 21.88 17.29 -19.17
N ASP A 317 23.06 17.06 -18.61
CA ASP A 317 23.83 15.83 -18.87
C ASP A 317 23.06 14.59 -18.38
N THR A 318 22.44 14.69 -17.20
CA THR A 318 21.57 13.64 -16.65
C THR A 318 20.35 13.43 -17.53
N ARG A 319 19.69 14.50 -17.97
CA ARG A 319 18.56 14.42 -18.92
C ARG A 319 18.96 13.71 -20.21
N ALA A 320 20.06 14.13 -20.82
CA ALA A 320 20.55 13.54 -22.06
C ALA A 320 20.84 12.05 -21.91
N LEU A 321 21.48 11.65 -20.80
CA LEU A 321 21.80 10.26 -20.54
C LEU A 321 20.53 9.43 -20.30
N VAL A 322 19.58 9.90 -19.49
CA VAL A 322 18.29 9.23 -19.25
C VAL A 322 17.56 8.99 -20.57
N LEU A 323 17.46 10.01 -21.44
CA LEU A 323 16.80 9.88 -22.76
C LEU A 323 17.49 8.82 -23.63
N ARG A 324 18.81 8.78 -23.64
CA ARG A 324 19.58 7.74 -24.36
C ARG A 324 19.28 6.34 -23.81
N LEU A 325 19.22 6.15 -22.48
CA LEU A 325 18.92 4.88 -21.86
C LEU A 325 17.50 4.40 -22.17
N LEU A 326 16.51 5.28 -22.07
CA LEU A 326 15.11 4.96 -22.37
C LEU A 326 14.91 4.56 -23.84
N HIS A 327 15.65 5.19 -24.77
CA HIS A 327 15.60 4.83 -26.19
C HIS A 327 16.09 3.40 -26.49
N LEU A 328 16.88 2.80 -25.59
CA LEU A 328 17.33 1.39 -25.72
C LEU A 328 16.23 0.37 -25.40
N CYS A 329 15.09 0.79 -24.89
CA CYS A 329 13.94 -0.06 -24.53
C CYS A 329 14.28 -1.20 -23.58
N ARG A 330 15.31 -1.04 -22.74
CA ARG A 330 15.71 -2.01 -21.69
C ARG A 330 15.12 -1.64 -20.35
N ALA A 331 15.11 -2.61 -19.43
CA ALA A 331 14.64 -2.41 -18.06
C ALA A 331 15.38 -1.23 -17.40
N THR A 332 14.65 -0.21 -16.99
CA THR A 332 15.24 1.03 -16.44
C THR A 332 14.53 1.47 -15.16
N VAL A 333 15.31 1.78 -14.12
CA VAL A 333 14.82 2.42 -12.89
C VAL A 333 15.36 3.85 -12.85
N LEU A 334 14.44 4.80 -12.71
CA LEU A 334 14.73 6.23 -12.57
C LEU A 334 14.32 6.68 -11.16
N ASP A 335 15.27 7.23 -10.41
CA ASP A 335 15.07 7.73 -9.06
C ASP A 335 15.77 9.09 -8.85
N ALA A 336 15.44 9.81 -7.82
CA ALA A 336 16.15 11.00 -7.32
C ALA A 336 16.52 12.02 -8.42
N ASP A 337 17.82 12.24 -8.64
CA ASP A 337 18.33 13.26 -9.57
C ASP A 337 17.89 13.03 -11.02
N ALA A 338 17.69 11.77 -11.44
CA ALA A 338 17.14 11.47 -12.76
C ALA A 338 15.71 11.99 -12.92
N LEU A 339 14.88 11.88 -11.89
CA LEU A 339 13.52 12.42 -11.89
C LEU A 339 13.53 13.95 -11.79
N THR A 340 14.32 14.48 -10.87
CA THR A 340 14.42 15.92 -10.61
C THR A 340 14.90 16.69 -11.84
N SER A 341 15.76 16.08 -12.67
CA SER A 341 16.26 16.69 -13.91
C SER A 341 15.18 16.96 -14.95
N PHE A 342 13.99 16.35 -14.81
CA PHE A 342 12.84 16.60 -15.71
C PHE A 342 11.73 17.45 -15.08
N ALA A 343 11.97 18.07 -13.93
CA ALA A 343 10.95 18.86 -13.23
C ALA A 343 10.37 20.02 -14.07
N GLU A 344 11.19 20.62 -14.95
CA GLU A 344 10.75 21.72 -15.81
C GLU A 344 10.07 21.24 -17.11
N ASP A 345 10.33 19.99 -17.53
CA ASP A 345 9.74 19.40 -18.74
C ASP A 345 9.47 17.90 -18.54
N PRO A 346 8.46 17.54 -17.72
CA PRO A 346 8.09 16.14 -17.47
C PRO A 346 7.56 15.43 -18.71
N SER A 347 7.04 16.17 -19.68
CA SER A 347 6.49 15.60 -20.92
C SER A 347 7.56 14.88 -21.73
N THR A 348 8.74 15.45 -21.85
CA THR A 348 9.88 14.82 -22.53
C THR A 348 10.25 13.47 -21.88
N LEU A 349 10.24 13.36 -20.56
CA LEU A 349 10.46 12.08 -19.88
C LEU A 349 9.38 11.06 -20.26
N CYS A 350 8.11 11.44 -20.15
CA CYS A 350 6.99 10.54 -20.43
C CYS A 350 6.99 10.04 -21.87
N PHE A 351 7.27 10.91 -22.84
CA PHE A 351 7.35 10.51 -24.26
C PHE A 351 8.54 9.59 -24.58
N ALA A 352 9.62 9.68 -23.80
CA ALA A 352 10.81 8.87 -24.01
C ALA A 352 10.66 7.43 -23.51
N VAL A 353 9.71 7.15 -22.62
CA VAL A 353 9.48 5.81 -22.08
C VAL A 353 8.89 4.90 -23.16
N GLN A 354 9.67 3.92 -23.62
CA GLN A 354 9.26 2.95 -24.64
C GLN A 354 9.49 1.50 -24.19
N GLY A 355 10.24 1.29 -23.12
CA GLY A 355 10.57 -0.01 -22.53
C GLY A 355 10.11 -0.18 -21.08
N PRO A 356 10.41 -1.33 -20.48
CA PRO A 356 10.06 -1.59 -19.08
C PRO A 356 10.74 -0.56 -18.15
N THR A 357 9.98 0.37 -17.61
CA THR A 357 10.51 1.46 -16.78
C THR A 357 9.78 1.56 -15.45
N VAL A 358 10.54 1.83 -14.38
CA VAL A 358 10.01 2.14 -13.05
C VAL A 358 10.49 3.53 -12.64
N LEU A 359 9.54 4.41 -12.29
CA LEU A 359 9.79 5.70 -11.66
C LEU A 359 9.51 5.58 -10.17
N THR A 360 10.44 6.03 -9.33
CA THR A 360 10.34 5.88 -7.87
C THR A 360 10.30 7.22 -7.12
N PRO A 361 9.43 8.18 -7.48
CA PRO A 361 9.38 9.47 -6.81
C PRO A 361 8.88 9.37 -5.35
N HIS A 362 9.44 10.17 -4.45
CA HIS A 362 8.77 10.55 -3.22
C HIS A 362 7.74 11.66 -3.50
N GLU A 363 6.90 12.03 -2.53
CA GLU A 363 5.83 13.01 -2.73
C GLU A 363 6.33 14.35 -3.32
N GLY A 364 7.49 14.85 -2.86
CA GLY A 364 8.03 16.10 -3.38
C GLY A 364 8.56 16.01 -4.81
N GLU A 365 9.14 14.87 -5.22
CA GLU A 365 9.55 14.60 -6.61
C GLU A 365 8.33 14.43 -7.49
N PHE A 366 7.32 13.68 -7.02
CA PHE A 366 6.06 13.51 -7.72
C PHE A 366 5.37 14.84 -8.02
N ALA A 367 5.25 15.71 -7.02
CA ALA A 367 4.60 17.00 -7.18
C ALA A 367 5.32 17.92 -8.20
N ARG A 368 6.65 17.80 -8.32
CA ARG A 368 7.43 18.53 -9.35
C ARG A 368 7.24 17.95 -10.74
N LEU A 369 7.19 16.61 -10.87
CA LEU A 369 7.01 15.95 -12.16
C LEU A 369 5.57 16.03 -12.68
N PHE A 370 4.58 16.02 -11.80
CA PHE A 370 3.17 15.94 -12.16
C PHE A 370 2.33 16.95 -11.38
N PRO A 371 2.63 18.27 -11.52
CA PRO A 371 1.97 19.31 -10.72
C PRO A 371 0.46 19.43 -10.99
N ASP A 372 0.00 18.96 -12.13
CA ASP A 372 -1.40 18.97 -12.55
C ASP A 372 -2.18 17.71 -12.17
N ILE A 373 -1.51 16.65 -11.69
CA ILE A 373 -2.17 15.43 -11.25
C ILE A 373 -2.57 15.58 -9.78
N THR A 374 -3.88 15.66 -9.53
CA THR A 374 -4.48 15.84 -8.21
C THR A 374 -5.25 14.60 -7.75
N GLY A 375 -5.73 14.59 -6.50
CA GLY A 375 -6.48 13.50 -5.91
C GLY A 375 -5.69 12.73 -4.85
N ASP A 376 -6.25 11.60 -4.42
CA ASP A 376 -5.56 10.69 -3.50
C ASP A 376 -4.33 10.02 -4.15
N LYS A 377 -3.52 9.39 -3.32
CA LYS A 377 -2.25 8.80 -3.77
C LYS A 377 -2.42 7.69 -4.81
N LEU A 378 -3.49 6.88 -4.70
CA LEU A 378 -3.79 5.80 -5.65
C LEU A 378 -4.19 6.37 -7.01
N CYS A 379 -5.09 7.35 -7.04
CA CYS A 379 -5.50 8.04 -8.25
C CYS A 379 -4.32 8.73 -8.93
N ARG A 380 -3.47 9.43 -8.16
CA ARG A 380 -2.28 10.11 -8.66
C ARG A 380 -1.27 9.13 -9.28
N ALA A 381 -0.97 8.03 -8.59
CA ALA A 381 -0.04 7.01 -9.10
C ALA A 381 -0.53 6.40 -10.42
N ARG A 382 -1.83 6.05 -10.51
CA ARG A 382 -2.44 5.50 -11.72
C ARG A 382 -2.43 6.50 -12.89
N ALA A 383 -2.76 7.75 -12.62
CA ALA A 383 -2.76 8.80 -13.65
C ALA A 383 -1.35 9.04 -14.21
N ALA A 384 -0.33 9.09 -13.36
CA ALA A 384 1.05 9.24 -13.77
C ALA A 384 1.55 8.01 -14.54
N ALA A 385 1.27 6.79 -14.07
CA ALA A 385 1.64 5.56 -14.75
C ALA A 385 1.03 5.47 -16.16
N LYS A 386 -0.24 5.79 -16.30
CA LYS A 386 -0.93 5.85 -17.59
C LYS A 386 -0.32 6.91 -18.51
N ARG A 387 -0.01 8.10 -17.97
CA ARG A 387 0.57 9.22 -18.74
C ARG A 387 1.95 8.88 -19.30
N CYS A 388 2.81 8.26 -18.47
CA CYS A 388 4.20 7.98 -18.86
C CYS A 388 4.41 6.60 -19.49
N GLY A 389 3.42 5.71 -19.50
CA GLY A 389 3.64 4.32 -19.92
C GLY A 389 4.62 3.53 -19.05
N ALA A 390 4.91 4.01 -17.84
CA ALA A 390 5.84 3.42 -16.87
C ALA A 390 5.13 2.91 -15.62
N THR A 391 5.73 1.98 -14.90
CA THR A 391 5.33 1.71 -13.53
C THR A 391 5.76 2.89 -12.66
N VAL A 392 4.82 3.48 -11.92
CA VAL A 392 5.08 4.60 -11.00
C VAL A 392 4.89 4.14 -9.57
N LEU A 393 5.91 4.37 -8.75
CA LEU A 393 5.94 4.05 -7.33
C LEU A 393 6.05 5.35 -6.55
N ILE A 394 4.97 5.78 -5.88
CA ILE A 394 5.00 6.96 -4.99
C ILE A 394 5.39 6.50 -3.60
N LYS A 395 6.64 6.84 -3.19
CA LYS A 395 7.19 6.47 -1.89
C LYS A 395 6.44 7.11 -0.72
N GLY A 396 6.36 6.41 0.40
CA GLY A 396 5.77 6.87 1.67
C GLY A 396 5.47 5.70 2.60
N ALA A 397 4.95 5.99 3.79
CA ALA A 397 4.50 4.95 4.72
C ALA A 397 3.31 4.14 4.14
N ASP A 398 2.58 4.73 3.20
CA ASP A 398 1.53 4.15 2.36
C ASP A 398 1.98 4.08 0.90
N THR A 399 3.14 3.51 0.63
CA THR A 399 3.68 3.42 -0.74
C THR A 399 2.67 2.81 -1.70
N VAL A 400 2.39 3.51 -2.80
CA VAL A 400 1.51 3.05 -3.88
C VAL A 400 2.32 2.78 -5.13
N ILE A 401 2.12 1.60 -5.72
CA ILE A 401 2.71 1.18 -7.00
C ILE A 401 1.57 1.07 -8.02
N ALA A 402 1.70 1.70 -9.17
CA ALA A 402 0.73 1.62 -10.25
C ALA A 402 1.40 1.29 -11.59
N ALA A 403 0.76 0.40 -12.36
CA ALA A 403 1.16 0.06 -13.71
C ALA A 403 0.35 0.84 -14.76
N PRO A 404 0.87 1.00 -16.00
CA PRO A 404 0.15 1.69 -17.07
C PRO A 404 -1.19 1.06 -17.44
N ASP A 405 -1.36 -0.24 -17.21
CA ASP A 405 -2.58 -1.01 -17.47
C ASP A 405 -3.68 -0.81 -16.41
N GLY A 406 -3.43 0.01 -15.38
CA GLY A 406 -4.38 0.35 -14.32
C GLY A 406 -4.26 -0.53 -13.07
N ARG A 407 -3.46 -1.60 -13.10
CA ARG A 407 -3.14 -2.38 -11.89
C ARG A 407 -2.44 -1.50 -10.87
N ALA A 408 -2.76 -1.72 -9.59
CA ALA A 408 -2.08 -1.02 -8.50
C ALA A 408 -1.90 -1.92 -7.27
N ALA A 409 -0.88 -1.62 -6.47
CA ALA A 409 -0.66 -2.24 -5.17
C ALA A 409 -0.38 -1.17 -4.11
N ILE A 410 -0.91 -1.37 -2.90
CA ILE A 410 -0.66 -0.50 -1.75
C ILE A 410 0.16 -1.29 -0.74
N SER A 411 1.30 -0.75 -0.35
CA SER A 411 2.14 -1.29 0.72
C SER A 411 1.82 -0.54 2.02
N ALA A 412 1.36 -1.29 3.00
CA ALA A 412 0.95 -0.76 4.29
C ALA A 412 1.82 -1.32 5.44
N ALA A 413 3.13 -1.38 5.22
CA ALA A 413 4.06 -1.79 6.25
C ALA A 413 4.23 -0.69 7.31
N ASP A 414 4.25 -1.09 8.57
CA ASP A 414 4.47 -0.18 9.71
C ASP A 414 5.95 -0.19 10.11
N VAL A 415 6.76 0.55 9.36
CA VAL A 415 8.23 0.55 9.50
C VAL A 415 8.78 1.99 9.46
N PRO A 416 8.51 2.79 10.50
CA PRO A 416 8.92 4.19 10.52
C PRO A 416 10.44 4.39 10.45
N TRP A 417 11.25 3.42 10.84
CA TRP A 417 12.71 3.46 10.74
C TRP A 417 13.25 3.39 9.31
N LEU A 418 12.42 3.13 8.30
CA LEU A 418 12.80 3.35 6.90
C LEU A 418 13.02 4.83 6.54
N ALA A 419 12.62 5.76 7.39
CA ALA A 419 12.92 7.18 7.26
C ALA A 419 14.41 7.47 7.62
N THR A 420 15.33 6.78 6.94
CA THR A 420 16.77 6.95 7.04
C THR A 420 17.37 7.29 5.68
N ALA A 421 18.49 8.03 5.67
CA ALA A 421 19.17 8.40 4.43
C ALA A 421 19.67 7.15 3.69
N GLY A 422 19.51 7.12 2.36
CA GLY A 422 19.96 6.02 1.51
C GLY A 422 18.95 4.87 1.36
N SER A 423 17.84 4.84 2.13
CA SER A 423 16.85 3.77 2.01
C SER A 423 16.18 3.74 0.63
N GLY A 424 15.98 4.91 -0.01
CA GLY A 424 15.49 5.02 -1.39
C GLY A 424 16.47 4.44 -2.41
N ASP A 425 17.77 4.71 -2.23
CA ASP A 425 18.83 4.18 -3.11
C ASP A 425 18.86 2.64 -3.07
N VAL A 426 18.70 2.07 -1.87
CA VAL A 426 18.58 0.63 -1.66
C VAL A 426 17.36 0.08 -2.40
N LEU A 427 16.21 0.73 -2.30
CA LEU A 427 14.99 0.31 -2.99
C LEU A 427 15.17 0.33 -4.51
N ALA A 428 15.75 1.40 -5.07
CA ALA A 428 16.05 1.50 -6.50
C ALA A 428 16.99 0.36 -6.95
N GLY A 429 17.99 0.02 -6.13
CA GLY A 429 18.90 -1.11 -6.37
C GLY A 429 18.20 -2.46 -6.36
N ILE A 430 17.32 -2.72 -5.39
CA ILE A 430 16.53 -3.98 -5.33
C ILE A 430 15.68 -4.12 -6.60
N ILE A 431 14.92 -3.08 -6.96
CA ILE A 431 14.04 -3.10 -8.15
C ILE A 431 14.87 -3.33 -9.41
N GLY A 432 15.96 -2.59 -9.61
CA GLY A 432 16.85 -2.76 -10.76
C GLY A 432 17.44 -4.17 -10.86
N GLY A 433 17.85 -4.75 -9.74
CA GLY A 433 18.35 -6.11 -9.66
C GLY A 433 17.30 -7.19 -9.97
N LEU A 434 16.04 -6.97 -9.59
CA LEU A 434 14.92 -7.86 -9.94
C LEU A 434 14.55 -7.75 -11.41
N MET A 435 14.48 -6.54 -11.97
CA MET A 435 14.23 -6.32 -13.39
C MET A 435 15.35 -6.90 -14.27
N ALA A 436 16.61 -6.79 -13.85
CA ALA A 436 17.73 -7.42 -14.55
C ALA A 436 17.59 -8.95 -14.64
N GLN A 437 16.95 -9.58 -13.66
CA GLN A 437 16.65 -11.02 -13.65
C GLN A 437 15.41 -11.39 -14.48
N GLY A 438 14.81 -10.44 -15.22
CA GLY A 438 13.70 -10.67 -16.13
C GLY A 438 12.31 -10.50 -15.51
N MET A 439 12.21 -10.02 -14.26
CA MET A 439 10.92 -9.68 -13.66
C MET A 439 10.33 -8.44 -14.33
N ASN A 440 9.01 -8.45 -14.62
CA ASN A 440 8.35 -7.27 -15.19
C ASN A 440 8.38 -6.09 -14.21
N SER A 441 8.22 -4.86 -14.71
CA SER A 441 8.38 -3.63 -13.93
C SER A 441 7.43 -3.52 -12.74
N PHE A 442 6.17 -3.93 -12.88
CA PHE A 442 5.19 -3.87 -11.80
C PHE A 442 5.52 -4.86 -10.68
N ASP A 443 5.76 -6.13 -11.02
CA ASP A 443 6.11 -7.17 -10.05
C ASP A 443 7.44 -6.87 -9.35
N ALA A 444 8.44 -6.37 -10.10
CA ALA A 444 9.73 -5.97 -9.53
C ALA A 444 9.60 -4.81 -8.54
N ALA A 445 8.77 -3.81 -8.86
CA ALA A 445 8.47 -2.71 -7.94
C ALA A 445 7.72 -3.21 -6.69
N CYS A 446 6.71 -4.07 -6.84
CA CYS A 446 5.97 -4.65 -5.73
C CYS A 446 6.86 -5.52 -4.83
N MET A 447 7.63 -6.45 -5.41
CA MET A 447 8.57 -7.28 -4.67
C MET A 447 9.66 -6.44 -4.00
N GLY A 448 10.19 -5.44 -4.71
CA GLY A 448 11.21 -4.53 -4.17
C GLY A 448 10.73 -3.79 -2.93
N VAL A 449 9.55 -3.19 -2.96
CA VAL A 449 8.93 -2.53 -1.81
C VAL A 449 8.66 -3.50 -0.67
N TRP A 450 8.19 -4.71 -0.99
CA TRP A 450 7.91 -5.71 0.03
C TRP A 450 9.20 -6.21 0.72
N LEU A 451 10.24 -6.52 -0.04
CA LEU A 451 11.55 -6.93 0.50
C LEU A 451 12.18 -5.84 1.36
N HIS A 452 12.11 -4.60 0.90
CA HIS A 452 12.61 -3.42 1.59
C HIS A 452 11.91 -3.21 2.94
N ALA A 453 10.58 -3.25 2.94
CA ALA A 453 9.77 -3.09 4.15
C ALA A 453 9.92 -4.29 5.11
N ARG A 454 9.97 -5.53 4.59
CA ARG A 454 10.16 -6.74 5.39
C ARG A 454 11.53 -6.75 6.06
N SER A 455 12.61 -6.39 5.34
CA SER A 455 13.94 -6.25 5.94
C SER A 455 13.93 -5.26 7.09
N ALA A 456 13.30 -4.10 6.90
CA ALA A 456 13.23 -3.09 7.94
C ALA A 456 12.40 -3.53 9.16
N ALA A 457 11.31 -4.26 8.94
CA ALA A 457 10.48 -4.79 10.01
C ALA A 457 11.24 -5.84 10.86
N ASP A 458 12.00 -6.71 10.20
CA ASP A 458 12.77 -7.76 10.87
C ASP A 458 13.98 -7.20 11.66
N ILE A 459 14.59 -6.12 11.16
CA ILE A 459 15.74 -5.46 11.84
C ILE A 459 15.26 -4.57 12.98
N GLY A 460 14.25 -3.73 12.76
CA GLY A 460 13.66 -2.87 13.79
C GLY A 460 14.37 -1.53 14.01
N PRO A 461 14.16 -0.90 15.19
CA PRO A 461 14.76 0.39 15.55
C PRO A 461 16.28 0.37 15.53
N GLY A 462 16.86 1.42 14.99
CA GLY A 462 18.32 1.54 14.80
C GLY A 462 18.81 1.14 13.42
N LEU A 463 17.89 0.72 12.52
CA LEU A 463 18.18 0.42 11.14
C LEU A 463 18.90 1.57 10.43
N ILE A 464 19.94 1.23 9.68
CA ILE A 464 20.55 2.08 8.66
C ILE A 464 20.37 1.45 7.27
N ALA A 465 20.52 2.25 6.23
CA ALA A 465 20.26 1.77 4.86
C ALA A 465 21.11 0.56 4.45
N GLU A 466 22.33 0.50 4.94
CA GLU A 466 23.31 -0.58 4.70
C GLU A 466 22.86 -1.95 5.23
N ASP A 467 22.00 -1.98 6.25
CA ASP A 467 21.53 -3.22 6.88
C ASP A 467 20.52 -3.95 5.97
N ILE A 468 19.72 -3.20 5.21
CA ILE A 468 18.66 -3.75 4.38
C ILE A 468 19.20 -4.75 3.35
N PRO A 469 20.21 -4.42 2.53
CA PRO A 469 20.80 -5.37 1.58
C PRO A 469 21.34 -6.63 2.26
N GLU A 470 21.93 -6.51 3.44
CA GLU A 470 22.50 -7.66 4.15
C GLU A 470 21.45 -8.63 4.68
N HIS A 471 20.24 -8.16 4.91
CA HIS A 471 19.11 -8.98 5.36
C HIS A 471 18.36 -9.69 4.21
N LEU A 472 18.44 -9.17 2.97
CA LEU A 472 17.73 -9.73 1.80
C LEU A 472 17.97 -11.23 1.59
N PRO A 473 19.20 -11.80 1.74
CA PRO A 473 19.43 -13.23 1.53
C PRO A 473 18.59 -14.13 2.44
N ALA A 474 18.32 -13.72 3.68
CA ALA A 474 17.50 -14.48 4.62
C ALA A 474 16.04 -14.55 4.10
N ILE A 475 15.48 -13.40 3.71
CA ILE A 475 14.10 -13.32 3.21
C ILE A 475 13.96 -14.07 1.87
N LEU A 476 14.91 -13.91 0.96
CA LEU A 476 14.89 -14.64 -0.33
C LEU A 476 14.97 -16.15 -0.12
N ARG A 477 15.72 -16.62 0.87
CA ARG A 477 15.76 -18.04 1.26
C ARG A 477 14.39 -18.52 1.75
N GLU A 478 13.67 -17.74 2.56
CA GLU A 478 12.31 -18.07 3.00
C GLU A 478 11.36 -18.21 1.82
N LEU A 479 11.37 -17.25 0.87
CA LEU A 479 10.56 -17.28 -0.33
C LEU A 479 10.88 -18.50 -1.21
N TRP A 480 12.15 -18.82 -1.38
CA TRP A 480 12.59 -20.01 -2.13
C TRP A 480 12.11 -21.31 -1.48
N LEU A 481 12.26 -21.44 -0.15
CA LEU A 481 11.77 -22.64 0.55
C LEU A 481 10.24 -22.77 0.46
N ALA A 482 9.51 -21.66 0.53
CA ALA A 482 8.06 -21.65 0.37
C ALA A 482 7.61 -22.06 -1.05
N SER A 483 8.39 -21.72 -2.08
CA SER A 483 8.09 -22.13 -3.46
C SER A 483 8.22 -23.64 -3.68
N ARG A 484 9.15 -24.29 -2.96
CA ARG A 484 9.39 -25.75 -3.07
C ARG A 484 8.38 -26.63 -2.33
N LYS A 485 7.67 -26.09 -1.33
CA LYS A 485 6.65 -26.86 -0.59
C LYS A 485 5.33 -27.02 -1.37
N LYS A 486 5.16 -26.29 -2.48
CA LYS A 486 3.95 -26.32 -3.32
C LYS A 486 4.15 -27.04 -4.66
N ALA A 487 5.38 -27.45 -4.97
CA ALA A 487 5.73 -28.31 -6.09
C ALA A 487 5.82 -29.77 -5.62
#